data_ee4dcfa1e151bb5e202c7db11194a026
#
_entry.id   ee4dcfa1e151bb5e202c7db11194a026
#
_cell.length_a   1.000
_cell.length_b   1.000
_cell.length_c   1.000
_cell.angle_alpha   90.00
_cell.angle_beta   90.00
_cell.angle_gamma   90.00
#
_symmetry.space_group_name_H-M   'P 1'
#
loop_
_entity.id
_entity.type
_entity.pdbx_description
1 polymer ?
#
loop_
_entity_poly.entity_id
_entity_poly.type
_entity_poly.pdbx_seq_one_letter_code
_entity_poly.pdbx_strand_id
1 'polypeptide(L)'
;IVIPRGTEVTSTVQTILTGLGMTKISVNAMPRVLVLTSGHEVIEPGESLTPGKIYNSNRAMICGLLEDLGFHKITHYHVSDAPEELDSEINHVLKLSEEADVIISSGGVSVGLFDTMPLIYEKLGAKSIYARIQMRPGAASYGAVTPKGQIIFGLSGNPGAAFNGWHLIVAPTLKRYKGLANWTTPVVACVMDTEIFKRNAFDRYVQGKVIFCGGAPRFVANRHFNSSSMLGLYTVNALACIPRGIHEVHPGDTFNVYLLDLLPAV
;
A
#
# COMPACT_ATOMS: atom_id res chain seq x y z
N ILE A 1 -15.97 22.93 21.31
CA ILE A 1 -15.69 22.32 19.98
C ILE A 1 -16.60 21.10 19.85
N VAL A 2 -17.50 21.09 18.87
CA VAL A 2 -18.42 19.96 18.63
C VAL A 2 -17.74 18.90 17.77
N ILE A 3 -17.03 19.31 16.70
CA ILE A 3 -16.29 18.42 15.80
C ILE A 3 -14.85 18.92 15.75
N PRO A 4 -13.87 18.14 16.25
CA PRO A 4 -12.47 18.56 16.24
C PRO A 4 -11.86 18.50 14.83
N ARG A 5 -10.79 19.25 14.61
CA ARG A 5 -9.98 19.18 13.40
C ARG A 5 -9.40 17.77 13.24
N GLY A 6 -9.37 17.26 12.00
CA GLY A 6 -8.89 15.94 11.69
C GLY A 6 -9.97 14.85 11.78
N THR A 7 -11.22 15.24 12.04
CA THR A 7 -12.36 14.33 11.95
C THR A 7 -12.72 14.11 10.47
N GLU A 8 -12.93 12.86 10.10
CA GLU A 8 -13.44 12.52 8.78
C GLU A 8 -14.92 12.92 8.65
N VAL A 9 -15.29 13.51 7.50
CA VAL A 9 -16.67 13.95 7.24
C VAL A 9 -17.51 12.76 6.78
N THR A 10 -17.90 11.93 7.76
CA THR A 10 -18.84 10.81 7.56
C THR A 10 -20.29 11.29 7.47
N SER A 11 -21.22 10.38 7.13
CA SER A 11 -22.66 10.68 7.15
C SER A 11 -23.16 11.19 8.51
N THR A 12 -22.63 10.61 9.61
CA THR A 12 -22.94 11.05 10.97
C THR A 12 -22.45 12.48 11.24
N VAL A 13 -21.23 12.81 10.81
CA VAL A 13 -20.68 14.16 10.91
C VAL A 13 -21.51 15.15 10.07
N GLN A 14 -21.90 14.77 8.87
CA GLN A 14 -22.81 15.58 8.02
C GLN A 14 -24.14 15.84 8.71
N THR A 15 -24.72 14.82 9.38
CA THR A 15 -25.96 14.98 10.13
C THR A 15 -25.84 16.03 11.23
N ILE A 16 -24.74 15.99 12.00
CA ILE A 16 -24.49 16.98 13.06
C ILE A 16 -24.32 18.38 12.47
N LEU A 17 -23.52 18.53 11.42
CA LEU A 17 -23.28 19.81 10.77
C LEU A 17 -24.59 20.41 10.23
N THR A 18 -25.41 19.59 9.58
CA THR A 18 -26.72 20.00 9.07
C THR A 18 -27.67 20.43 10.19
N GLY A 19 -27.70 19.68 11.30
CA GLY A 19 -28.49 20.02 12.49
C GLY A 19 -28.07 21.34 13.15
N LEU A 20 -26.80 21.73 12.95
CA LEU A 20 -26.27 23.03 13.38
C LEU A 20 -26.50 24.15 12.34
N GLY A 21 -27.19 23.88 11.24
CA GLY A 21 -27.46 24.85 10.18
C GLY A 21 -26.26 25.17 9.29
N MET A 22 -25.18 24.37 9.35
CA MET A 22 -23.98 24.60 8.55
C MET A 22 -24.17 24.10 7.11
N THR A 23 -24.05 24.98 6.14
CA THR A 23 -24.17 24.65 4.71
C THR A 23 -22.82 24.49 4.01
N LYS A 24 -21.74 25.01 4.60
CA LYS A 24 -20.37 24.94 4.06
C LYS A 24 -19.37 24.79 5.19
N ILE A 25 -18.38 23.95 4.98
CA ILE A 25 -17.22 23.79 5.89
C ILE A 25 -15.93 23.78 5.06
N SER A 26 -14.83 24.21 5.70
CA SER A 26 -13.48 24.06 5.10
C SER A 26 -12.98 22.67 5.38
N VAL A 27 -12.55 21.97 4.32
CA VAL A 27 -11.93 20.64 4.40
C VAL A 27 -10.57 20.65 3.72
N ASN A 28 -9.71 19.67 4.04
CA ASN A 28 -8.46 19.50 3.32
C ASN A 28 -8.74 19.06 1.87
N ALA A 29 -7.99 19.62 0.92
CA ALA A 29 -8.05 19.18 -0.47
C ALA A 29 -7.57 17.74 -0.59
N MET A 30 -8.25 16.97 -1.45
CA MET A 30 -7.82 15.62 -1.78
C MET A 30 -6.69 15.66 -2.80
N PRO A 31 -5.56 14.99 -2.52
CA PRO A 31 -4.42 14.93 -3.42
C PRO A 31 -4.76 14.25 -4.75
N ARG A 32 -4.05 14.65 -5.79
CA ARG A 32 -4.01 13.95 -7.09
C ARG A 32 -2.92 12.89 -7.03
N VAL A 33 -3.24 11.68 -7.40
CA VAL A 33 -2.31 10.54 -7.31
C VAL A 33 -1.97 10.02 -8.69
N LEU A 34 -0.66 9.90 -8.96
CA LEU A 34 -0.14 9.21 -10.13
C LEU A 34 0.31 7.82 -9.71
N VAL A 35 -0.31 6.79 -10.28
CA VAL A 35 0.06 5.38 -10.08
C VAL A 35 0.88 4.93 -11.28
N LEU A 36 2.08 4.46 -11.03
CA LEU A 36 2.99 3.93 -12.04
C LEU A 36 3.16 2.43 -11.83
N THR A 37 3.10 1.67 -12.89
CA THR A 37 3.49 0.25 -12.87
C THR A 37 4.56 0.01 -13.93
N SER A 38 5.50 -0.90 -13.70
CA SER A 38 6.51 -1.29 -14.68
C SER A 38 6.78 -2.78 -14.63
N GLY A 39 7.39 -3.27 -15.67
CA GLY A 39 7.75 -4.66 -15.86
C GLY A 39 7.46 -5.09 -17.29
N HIS A 40 8.49 -5.51 -18.02
CA HIS A 40 8.33 -6.00 -19.40
C HIS A 40 7.41 -7.23 -19.47
N GLU A 41 7.28 -7.98 -18.37
CA GLU A 41 6.38 -9.13 -18.25
C GLU A 41 4.92 -8.74 -18.03
N VAL A 42 4.64 -7.48 -17.66
CA VAL A 42 3.30 -7.03 -17.27
C VAL A 42 2.52 -6.54 -18.48
N ILE A 43 1.30 -7.03 -18.62
CA ILE A 43 0.34 -6.62 -19.65
C ILE A 43 -0.99 -6.18 -19.02
N GLU A 44 -1.80 -5.43 -19.75
CA GLU A 44 -3.09 -4.99 -19.24
C GLU A 44 -4.17 -6.10 -19.39
N PRO A 45 -5.12 -6.16 -18.44
CA PRO A 45 -6.27 -7.06 -18.58
C PRO A 45 -7.03 -6.80 -19.87
N GLY A 46 -7.31 -7.87 -20.62
CA GLY A 46 -7.94 -7.81 -21.96
C GLY A 46 -6.97 -8.08 -23.12
N GLU A 47 -5.67 -7.95 -22.88
CA GLU A 47 -4.66 -8.38 -23.84
C GLU A 47 -4.47 -9.90 -23.82
N SER A 48 -3.98 -10.48 -24.93
CA SER A 48 -3.74 -11.93 -25.03
C SER A 48 -2.53 -12.33 -24.19
N LEU A 49 -2.75 -13.23 -23.23
CA LEU A 49 -1.67 -13.75 -22.37
C LEU A 49 -0.72 -14.65 -23.21
N THR A 50 0.53 -14.24 -23.28
CA THR A 50 1.59 -15.03 -23.94
C THR A 50 2.58 -15.59 -22.92
N PRO A 51 3.37 -16.63 -23.24
CA PRO A 51 4.37 -17.16 -22.31
C PRO A 51 5.29 -16.09 -21.74
N GLY A 52 5.48 -16.10 -20.42
CA GLY A 52 6.32 -15.12 -19.72
C GLY A 52 5.63 -13.82 -19.37
N LYS A 53 4.37 -13.61 -19.77
CA LYS A 53 3.58 -12.42 -19.39
C LYS A 53 2.64 -12.70 -18.22
N ILE A 54 2.32 -11.64 -17.48
CA ILE A 54 1.36 -11.64 -16.37
C ILE A 54 0.47 -10.39 -16.47
N TYR A 55 -0.75 -10.47 -15.97
CA TYR A 55 -1.63 -9.30 -15.94
C TYR A 55 -1.29 -8.32 -14.83
N ASN A 56 -1.50 -7.03 -15.09
CA ASN A 56 -1.26 -5.91 -14.18
C ASN A 56 -2.25 -5.88 -13.01
N SER A 57 -2.07 -6.79 -12.07
CA SER A 57 -2.90 -6.87 -10.87
C SER A 57 -2.60 -5.78 -9.84
N ASN A 58 -1.34 -5.30 -9.79
CA ASN A 58 -0.94 -4.26 -8.84
C ASN A 58 -1.61 -2.92 -9.16
N ARG A 59 -1.82 -2.60 -10.44
CA ARG A 59 -2.63 -1.44 -10.83
C ARG A 59 -4.02 -1.51 -10.20
N ALA A 60 -4.74 -2.60 -10.43
CA ALA A 60 -6.10 -2.78 -9.92
C ALA A 60 -6.13 -2.67 -8.38
N MET A 61 -5.17 -3.33 -7.70
CA MET A 61 -5.06 -3.30 -6.24
C MET A 61 -4.80 -1.88 -5.72
N ILE A 62 -3.79 -1.18 -6.25
CA ILE A 62 -3.40 0.15 -5.74
C ILE A 62 -4.48 1.18 -6.02
N CYS A 63 -5.07 1.18 -7.23
CA CYS A 63 -6.15 2.11 -7.56
C CYS A 63 -7.40 1.84 -6.71
N GLY A 64 -7.82 0.59 -6.54
CA GLY A 64 -8.94 0.23 -5.67
C GLY A 64 -8.71 0.64 -4.21
N LEU A 65 -7.53 0.36 -3.65
CA LEU A 65 -7.18 0.76 -2.28
C LEU A 65 -7.11 2.30 -2.11
N LEU A 66 -6.76 3.05 -3.15
CA LEU A 66 -6.86 4.51 -3.16
C LEU A 66 -8.33 4.96 -3.13
N GLU A 67 -9.18 4.35 -3.95
CA GLU A 67 -10.62 4.63 -3.99
C GLU A 67 -11.30 4.33 -2.66
N ASP A 68 -10.96 3.21 -2.00
CA ASP A 68 -11.42 2.86 -0.66
C ASP A 68 -11.03 3.92 0.40
N LEU A 69 -9.88 4.58 0.23
CA LEU A 69 -9.46 5.72 1.05
C LEU A 69 -10.10 7.05 0.62
N GLY A 70 -10.97 7.05 -0.40
CA GLY A 70 -11.66 8.23 -0.92
C GLY A 70 -10.84 9.09 -1.88
N PHE A 71 -9.76 8.57 -2.46
CA PHE A 71 -9.03 9.25 -3.52
C PHE A 71 -9.68 8.96 -4.87
N HIS A 72 -10.16 9.99 -5.57
CA HIS A 72 -10.86 9.85 -6.86
C HIS A 72 -10.13 10.51 -8.03
N LYS A 73 -9.06 11.28 -7.75
CA LYS A 73 -8.20 11.89 -8.76
C LYS A 73 -6.96 11.04 -8.97
N ILE A 74 -7.14 9.90 -9.64
CA ILE A 74 -6.09 8.91 -9.87
C ILE A 74 -5.80 8.86 -11.36
N THR A 75 -4.54 9.07 -11.72
CA THR A 75 -4.00 8.81 -13.06
C THR A 75 -3.13 7.59 -12.98
N HIS A 76 -3.30 6.65 -13.90
CA HIS A 76 -2.44 5.47 -14.01
C HIS A 76 -1.67 5.51 -15.32
N TYR A 77 -0.41 5.05 -15.25
CA TYR A 77 0.42 4.82 -16.42
C TYR A 77 1.31 3.58 -16.22
N HIS A 78 1.40 2.74 -17.26
CA HIS A 78 2.34 1.63 -17.29
C HIS A 78 3.59 2.05 -18.04
N VAL A 79 4.72 2.04 -17.37
CA VAL A 79 6.03 2.47 -17.89
C VAL A 79 6.69 1.29 -18.58
N SER A 80 7.07 1.48 -19.83
CA SER A 80 7.86 0.50 -20.56
C SER A 80 9.29 0.44 -20.01
N ASP A 81 9.82 -0.78 -19.89
CA ASP A 81 11.22 -1.02 -19.52
C ASP A 81 12.10 -1.27 -20.76
N ALA A 82 11.59 -1.00 -21.98
CA ALA A 82 12.34 -1.14 -23.22
C ALA A 82 13.44 -0.06 -23.29
N PRO A 83 14.72 -0.43 -23.45
CA PRO A 83 15.83 0.53 -23.43
C PRO A 83 15.70 1.63 -24.49
N GLU A 84 15.13 1.30 -25.66
CA GLU A 84 14.91 2.23 -26.77
C GLU A 84 13.83 3.28 -26.48
N GLU A 85 12.93 3.02 -25.54
CA GLU A 85 11.84 3.91 -25.13
C GLU A 85 12.16 4.73 -23.89
N LEU A 86 13.26 4.45 -23.21
CA LEU A 86 13.57 4.96 -21.86
C LEU A 86 13.46 6.49 -21.75
N ASP A 87 14.06 7.23 -22.65
CA ASP A 87 14.03 8.70 -22.60
C ASP A 87 12.61 9.26 -22.85
N SER A 88 11.85 8.63 -23.76
CA SER A 88 10.47 9.02 -24.02
C SER A 88 9.55 8.72 -22.84
N GLU A 89 9.72 7.56 -22.20
CA GLU A 89 9.00 7.15 -21.00
C GLU A 89 9.28 8.10 -19.83
N ILE A 90 10.55 8.41 -19.56
CA ILE A 90 10.93 9.38 -18.53
C ILE A 90 10.24 10.72 -18.78
N ASN A 91 10.35 11.27 -20.00
CA ASN A 91 9.75 12.56 -20.34
C ASN A 91 8.21 12.54 -20.20
N HIS A 92 7.56 11.43 -20.57
CA HIS A 92 6.13 11.28 -20.42
C HIS A 92 5.71 11.26 -18.95
N VAL A 93 6.40 10.48 -18.11
CA VAL A 93 6.14 10.43 -16.67
C VAL A 93 6.40 11.76 -15.99
N LEU A 94 7.47 12.49 -16.37
CA LEU A 94 7.73 13.83 -15.85
C LEU A 94 6.56 14.77 -16.12
N LYS A 95 6.00 14.74 -17.33
CA LYS A 95 4.82 15.53 -17.69
C LYS A 95 3.58 15.13 -16.88
N LEU A 96 3.30 13.83 -16.74
CA LEU A 96 2.18 13.35 -15.89
C LEU A 96 2.35 13.76 -14.42
N SER A 97 3.59 13.77 -13.93
CA SER A 97 3.89 14.12 -12.55
C SER A 97 3.65 15.59 -12.21
N GLU A 98 3.61 16.50 -13.21
CA GLU A 98 3.37 17.92 -12.96
C GLU A 98 2.05 18.19 -12.25
N GLU A 99 1.05 17.35 -12.50
CA GLU A 99 -0.27 17.46 -11.89
C GLU A 99 -0.46 16.59 -10.64
N ALA A 100 0.50 15.76 -10.27
CA ALA A 100 0.38 14.85 -9.14
C ALA A 100 0.90 15.48 -7.84
N ASP A 101 0.25 15.20 -6.75
CA ASP A 101 0.70 15.54 -5.40
C ASP A 101 1.38 14.32 -4.74
N VAL A 102 0.99 13.11 -5.16
CA VAL A 102 1.54 11.84 -4.69
C VAL A 102 1.83 10.95 -5.90
N ILE A 103 2.96 10.26 -5.88
CA ILE A 103 3.35 9.29 -6.91
C ILE A 103 3.53 7.93 -6.22
N ILE A 104 2.85 6.90 -6.70
CA ILE A 104 2.97 5.54 -6.18
C ILE A 104 3.38 4.64 -7.32
N SER A 105 4.55 4.02 -7.22
CA SER A 105 4.99 3.05 -8.22
C SER A 105 4.94 1.62 -7.69
N SER A 106 4.77 0.65 -8.56
CA SER A 106 4.87 -0.77 -8.28
C SER A 106 5.64 -1.48 -9.40
N GLY A 107 6.67 -2.22 -9.02
CA GLY A 107 7.68 -2.75 -9.94
C GLY A 107 8.84 -1.77 -10.11
N GLY A 108 9.96 -2.24 -10.67
CA GLY A 108 11.13 -1.41 -10.97
C GLY A 108 11.80 -0.72 -9.77
N VAL A 109 11.53 -1.17 -8.53
CA VAL A 109 12.10 -0.58 -7.30
C VAL A 109 13.22 -1.42 -6.70
N SER A 110 13.57 -2.52 -7.33
CA SER A 110 14.74 -3.34 -6.96
C SER A 110 16.00 -2.70 -7.55
N VAL A 111 17.16 -3.03 -7.05
CA VAL A 111 18.45 -2.54 -7.57
C VAL A 111 18.89 -3.28 -8.86
N GLY A 112 17.96 -3.62 -9.73
CA GLY A 112 18.23 -4.21 -11.05
C GLY A 112 18.90 -3.19 -11.98
N LEU A 113 19.81 -3.65 -12.82
CA LEU A 113 20.52 -2.81 -13.81
C LEU A 113 19.59 -2.17 -14.86
N PHE A 114 18.32 -2.57 -14.91
CA PHE A 114 17.32 -2.13 -15.90
C PHE A 114 16.07 -1.50 -15.27
N ASP A 115 16.13 -1.14 -13.97
CA ASP A 115 14.97 -0.54 -13.31
C ASP A 115 14.79 0.93 -13.76
N THR A 116 13.73 1.22 -14.49
CA THR A 116 13.40 2.57 -15.00
C THR A 116 12.99 3.53 -13.87
N MET A 117 12.35 3.02 -12.80
CA MET A 117 11.84 3.86 -11.71
C MET A 117 12.91 4.70 -11.00
N PRO A 118 14.12 4.18 -10.66
CA PRO A 118 15.16 5.00 -10.04
C PRO A 118 15.59 6.20 -10.89
N LEU A 119 15.65 6.04 -12.22
CA LEU A 119 15.97 7.11 -13.14
C LEU A 119 14.88 8.19 -13.17
N ILE A 120 13.62 7.78 -13.16
CA ILE A 120 12.49 8.71 -13.06
C ILE A 120 12.56 9.50 -11.75
N TYR A 121 12.84 8.84 -10.62
CA TYR A 121 12.96 9.53 -9.33
C TYR A 121 14.11 10.53 -9.30
N GLU A 122 15.25 10.18 -9.90
CA GLU A 122 16.39 11.08 -10.05
C GLU A 122 16.02 12.31 -10.89
N LYS A 123 15.36 12.12 -12.03
CA LYS A 123 14.91 13.20 -12.91
C LYS A 123 13.86 14.11 -12.25
N LEU A 124 13.04 13.58 -11.36
CA LEU A 124 12.13 14.36 -10.51
C LEU A 124 12.87 15.13 -9.40
N GLY A 125 14.17 14.94 -9.24
CA GLY A 125 14.96 15.52 -8.16
C GLY A 125 14.59 14.97 -6.78
N ALA A 126 14.08 13.72 -6.73
CA ALA A 126 13.58 13.11 -5.51
C ALA A 126 14.69 12.91 -4.48
N LYS A 127 14.48 13.43 -3.28
CA LYS A 127 15.34 13.17 -2.13
C LYS A 127 14.81 11.95 -1.39
N SER A 128 15.59 10.85 -1.41
CA SER A 128 15.24 9.62 -0.71
C SER A 128 15.15 9.84 0.80
N ILE A 129 14.07 9.33 1.40
CA ILE A 129 13.87 9.22 2.85
C ILE A 129 14.30 7.82 3.29
N TYR A 130 13.93 6.81 2.50
CA TYR A 130 14.38 5.43 2.69
C TYR A 130 14.46 4.71 1.34
N ALA A 131 15.43 3.81 1.23
CA ALA A 131 15.56 2.87 0.13
C ALA A 131 15.81 1.49 0.75
N ARG A 132 14.83 0.62 0.72
CA ARG A 132 14.72 -0.64 1.45
C ARG A 132 14.38 -0.49 2.94
N ILE A 133 13.60 -1.43 3.42
CA ILE A 133 13.16 -1.53 4.82
C ILE A 133 13.36 -2.96 5.33
N GLN A 134 13.52 -3.10 6.65
CA GLN A 134 13.71 -4.42 7.29
C GLN A 134 12.37 -5.11 7.52
N MET A 135 11.63 -5.36 6.45
CA MET A 135 10.30 -5.97 6.44
C MET A 135 10.24 -7.14 5.46
N ARG A 136 9.50 -8.19 5.78
CA ARG A 136 9.21 -9.30 4.88
C ARG A 136 7.74 -9.72 4.94
N PRO A 137 7.09 -9.93 3.76
CA PRO A 137 7.52 -9.48 2.44
C PRO A 137 7.48 -7.95 2.32
N GLY A 138 8.20 -7.37 1.36
CA GLY A 138 8.17 -5.94 1.06
C GLY A 138 9.45 -5.17 1.38
N ALA A 139 10.61 -5.86 1.59
CA ALA A 139 11.89 -5.19 1.84
C ALA A 139 12.32 -4.25 0.71
N ALA A 140 11.99 -4.59 -0.55
CA ALA A 140 12.15 -3.69 -1.70
C ALA A 140 11.03 -2.65 -1.67
N SER A 141 11.29 -1.53 -1.04
CA SER A 141 10.38 -0.41 -0.89
C SER A 141 11.19 0.89 -0.89
N TYR A 142 10.61 1.95 -1.42
CA TYR A 142 11.25 3.25 -1.56
C TYR A 142 10.30 4.36 -1.12
N GLY A 143 10.86 5.38 -0.50
CA GLY A 143 10.12 6.58 -0.15
C GLY A 143 10.98 7.83 -0.35
N ALA A 144 10.42 8.86 -0.95
CA ALA A 144 11.11 10.10 -1.24
C ALA A 144 10.16 11.30 -1.27
N VAL A 145 10.76 12.49 -1.28
CA VAL A 145 10.04 13.75 -1.53
C VAL A 145 10.77 14.52 -2.61
N THR A 146 10.02 15.08 -3.56
CA THR A 146 10.56 15.94 -4.62
C THR A 146 10.75 17.39 -4.12
N PRO A 147 11.53 18.23 -4.82
CA PRO A 147 11.64 19.65 -4.49
C PRO A 147 10.30 20.41 -4.54
N LYS A 148 9.33 19.91 -5.31
CA LYS A 148 7.95 20.43 -5.37
C LYS A 148 7.07 19.99 -4.19
N GLY A 149 7.60 19.15 -3.28
CA GLY A 149 6.86 18.60 -2.13
C GLY A 149 6.01 17.38 -2.44
N GLN A 150 6.11 16.80 -3.63
CA GLN A 150 5.41 15.57 -3.98
C GLN A 150 5.99 14.39 -3.20
N ILE A 151 5.13 13.53 -2.69
CA ILE A 151 5.54 12.30 -1.99
C ILE A 151 5.62 11.16 -2.99
N ILE A 152 6.72 10.42 -2.95
CA ILE A 152 6.93 9.24 -3.79
C ILE A 152 6.96 7.99 -2.90
N PHE A 153 6.19 6.96 -3.30
CA PHE A 153 6.26 5.62 -2.76
C PHE A 153 6.60 4.64 -3.88
N GLY A 154 7.63 3.84 -3.67
CA GLY A 154 7.95 2.71 -4.52
C GLY A 154 7.63 1.40 -3.80
N LEU A 155 6.71 0.62 -4.34
CA LEU A 155 6.28 -0.67 -3.83
C LEU A 155 6.87 -1.82 -4.65
N SER A 156 7.02 -2.97 -4.02
CA SER A 156 7.45 -4.19 -4.71
C SER A 156 6.53 -4.54 -5.88
N GLY A 157 7.09 -5.11 -6.96
CA GLY A 157 6.31 -5.70 -8.04
C GLY A 157 5.51 -6.95 -7.62
N ASN A 158 5.92 -7.64 -6.55
CA ASN A 158 5.18 -8.79 -6.01
C ASN A 158 3.91 -8.35 -5.27
N PRO A 159 2.70 -8.82 -5.65
CA PRO A 159 1.43 -8.31 -5.11
C PRO A 159 1.28 -8.40 -3.59
N GLY A 160 1.63 -9.55 -2.98
CA GLY A 160 1.56 -9.69 -1.53
C GLY A 160 2.55 -8.79 -0.78
N ALA A 161 3.69 -8.46 -1.39
CA ALA A 161 4.64 -7.52 -0.82
C ALA A 161 4.17 -6.07 -0.97
N ALA A 162 3.61 -5.72 -2.13
CA ALA A 162 3.00 -4.41 -2.39
C ALA A 162 1.81 -4.16 -1.45
N PHE A 163 0.98 -5.17 -1.22
CA PHE A 163 -0.13 -5.13 -0.26
C PHE A 163 0.34 -4.77 1.16
N ASN A 164 1.38 -5.45 1.66
CA ASN A 164 1.94 -5.13 2.97
C ASN A 164 2.51 -3.71 3.02
N GLY A 165 3.28 -3.31 2.00
CA GLY A 165 3.83 -1.95 1.89
C GLY A 165 2.74 -0.88 1.86
N TRP A 166 1.64 -1.16 1.14
CA TRP A 166 0.48 -0.28 1.14
C TRP A 166 -0.08 -0.07 2.55
N HIS A 167 -0.46 -1.14 3.23
CA HIS A 167 -1.15 -1.03 4.52
C HIS A 167 -0.27 -0.53 5.67
N LEU A 168 1.04 -0.81 5.62
CA LEU A 168 1.95 -0.42 6.69
C LEU A 168 2.60 0.96 6.49
N ILE A 169 2.68 1.45 5.24
CA ILE A 169 3.42 2.68 4.93
C ILE A 169 2.54 3.67 4.19
N VAL A 170 1.98 3.27 3.02
CA VAL A 170 1.29 4.20 2.12
C VAL A 170 -0.01 4.68 2.74
N ALA A 171 -0.91 3.78 3.13
CA ALA A 171 -2.22 4.13 3.67
C ALA A 171 -2.15 5.02 4.93
N PRO A 172 -1.33 4.69 5.97
CA PRO A 172 -1.20 5.59 7.12
C PRO A 172 -0.64 6.96 6.73
N THR A 173 0.35 7.02 5.83
CA THR A 173 0.91 8.29 5.36
C THR A 173 -0.14 9.12 4.61
N LEU A 174 -0.94 8.50 3.73
CA LEU A 174 -2.00 9.17 3.01
C LEU A 174 -3.13 9.65 3.94
N LYS A 175 -3.51 8.86 4.95
CA LYS A 175 -4.45 9.28 6.00
C LYS A 175 -3.95 10.52 6.74
N ARG A 176 -2.67 10.53 7.12
CA ARG A 176 -2.03 11.69 7.74
C ARG A 176 -1.99 12.89 6.79
N TYR A 177 -1.68 12.67 5.50
CA TYR A 177 -1.67 13.72 4.48
C TYR A 177 -3.06 14.34 4.30
N LYS A 178 -4.13 13.55 4.33
CA LYS A 178 -5.52 14.05 4.37
C LYS A 178 -5.82 14.87 5.63
N GLY A 179 -4.97 14.81 6.66
CA GLY A 179 -5.12 15.49 7.93
C GLY A 179 -5.99 14.75 8.94
N LEU A 180 -6.21 13.44 8.77
CA LEU A 180 -6.96 12.62 9.72
C LEU A 180 -6.22 12.52 11.06
N ALA A 181 -6.94 12.67 12.17
CA ALA A 181 -6.40 12.48 13.51
C ALA A 181 -6.04 11.03 13.78
N ASN A 182 -6.87 10.09 13.31
CA ASN A 182 -6.67 8.64 13.41
C ASN A 182 -6.04 8.11 12.11
N TRP A 183 -4.76 8.40 11.90
CA TRP A 183 -4.03 8.01 10.70
C TRP A 183 -3.26 6.69 10.84
N THR A 184 -2.99 6.24 12.08
CA THR A 184 -2.24 5.01 12.32
C THR A 184 -3.11 3.77 12.14
N THR A 185 -2.52 2.69 11.67
CA THR A 185 -3.19 1.38 11.63
C THR A 185 -3.37 0.85 13.05
N PRO A 186 -4.59 0.51 13.49
CA PRO A 186 -4.82 -0.05 14.83
C PRO A 186 -4.06 -1.36 15.03
N VAL A 187 -3.52 -1.55 16.23
CA VAL A 187 -2.77 -2.77 16.60
C VAL A 187 -3.42 -3.41 17.82
N VAL A 188 -3.65 -4.71 17.73
CA VAL A 188 -4.18 -5.52 18.83
C VAL A 188 -3.31 -6.75 19.06
N ALA A 189 -3.23 -7.23 20.30
CA ALA A 189 -2.61 -8.50 20.60
C ALA A 189 -3.59 -9.63 20.27
N CYS A 190 -3.17 -10.57 19.41
CA CYS A 190 -3.99 -11.72 19.02
C CYS A 190 -3.29 -13.02 19.34
N VAL A 191 -4.09 -14.02 19.71
CA VAL A 191 -3.62 -15.40 19.85
C VAL A 191 -3.51 -16.03 18.45
N MET A 192 -2.36 -16.62 18.16
CA MET A 192 -2.10 -17.29 16.89
C MET A 192 -2.82 -18.64 16.83
N ASP A 193 -3.43 -18.93 15.69
CA ASP A 193 -4.13 -20.19 15.43
C ASP A 193 -3.43 -21.07 14.37
N THR A 194 -2.24 -20.61 13.93
CA THR A 194 -1.51 -21.23 12.82
C THR A 194 -0.05 -21.38 13.17
N GLU A 195 0.52 -22.54 12.88
CA GLU A 195 1.96 -22.75 12.96
C GLU A 195 2.70 -22.08 11.81
N ILE A 196 3.86 -21.45 12.12
CA ILE A 196 4.73 -20.86 11.11
C ILE A 196 6.18 -21.23 11.44
N PHE A 197 6.80 -21.96 10.54
CA PHE A 197 8.22 -22.32 10.62
C PHE A 197 8.97 -21.64 9.49
N LYS A 198 9.62 -20.52 9.79
CA LYS A 198 10.37 -19.79 8.77
C LYS A 198 11.45 -18.91 9.37
N ARG A 199 12.70 -19.04 8.88
CA ARG A 199 13.79 -18.16 9.29
C ARG A 199 13.40 -16.69 9.10
N ASN A 200 13.64 -15.89 10.13
CA ASN A 200 13.17 -14.53 10.22
C ASN A 200 14.31 -13.55 10.55
N ALA A 201 14.99 -13.06 9.51
CA ALA A 201 16.06 -12.08 9.63
C ALA A 201 15.56 -10.63 9.77
N PHE A 202 14.30 -10.38 9.35
CA PHE A 202 13.59 -9.09 9.42
C PHE A 202 12.23 -9.30 10.09
N ASP A 203 11.58 -8.24 10.51
CA ASP A 203 10.19 -8.34 10.96
C ASP A 203 9.33 -8.90 9.83
N ARG A 204 8.56 -9.93 10.15
CA ARG A 204 7.69 -10.62 9.20
C ARG A 204 6.26 -10.23 9.44
N TYR A 205 5.62 -9.71 8.40
CA TYR A 205 4.21 -9.36 8.41
C TYR A 205 3.42 -10.42 7.65
N VAL A 206 2.74 -11.28 8.41
CA VAL A 206 1.98 -12.41 7.89
C VAL A 206 0.56 -11.96 7.61
N GLN A 207 0.11 -12.15 6.39
CA GLN A 207 -1.26 -11.87 5.96
C GLN A 207 -2.22 -12.92 6.52
N GLY A 208 -3.36 -12.47 7.01
CA GLY A 208 -4.37 -13.36 7.57
C GLY A 208 -5.63 -12.61 8.00
N LYS A 209 -6.43 -13.27 8.81
CA LYS A 209 -7.65 -12.69 9.36
C LYS A 209 -7.70 -12.77 10.87
N VAL A 210 -8.23 -11.72 11.48
CA VAL A 210 -8.60 -11.71 12.89
C VAL A 210 -10.06 -12.14 13.00
N ILE A 211 -10.31 -13.06 13.94
CA ILE A 211 -11.64 -13.58 14.29
C ILE A 211 -11.91 -13.24 15.74
N PHE A 212 -13.08 -12.68 16.01
CA PHE A 212 -13.58 -12.36 17.35
C PHE A 212 -14.63 -13.41 17.73
N CYS A 213 -14.21 -14.49 18.38
CA CYS A 213 -15.09 -15.57 18.83
C CYS A 213 -14.94 -15.77 20.33
N GLY A 214 -15.82 -15.18 21.14
CA GLY A 214 -15.99 -15.48 22.56
C GLY A 214 -14.72 -15.50 23.41
N GLY A 215 -13.94 -14.42 23.45
CA GLY A 215 -12.69 -14.36 24.20
C GLY A 215 -11.66 -13.45 23.54
N ALA A 216 -10.37 -13.77 23.68
CA ALA A 216 -9.28 -13.02 23.06
C ALA A 216 -9.36 -13.12 21.52
N PRO A 217 -9.04 -12.04 20.78
CA PRO A 217 -9.00 -12.08 19.32
C PRO A 217 -7.98 -13.11 18.84
N ARG A 218 -8.35 -13.89 17.82
CA ARG A 218 -7.51 -14.94 17.24
C ARG A 218 -7.10 -14.55 15.83
N PHE A 219 -5.83 -14.80 15.51
CA PHE A 219 -5.30 -14.58 14.16
C PHE A 219 -5.09 -15.92 13.45
N VAL A 220 -5.71 -16.04 12.27
CA VAL A 220 -5.53 -17.19 11.38
C VAL A 220 -4.72 -16.73 10.17
N ALA A 221 -3.53 -17.27 10.02
CA ALA A 221 -2.68 -16.94 8.88
C ALA A 221 -3.28 -17.46 7.56
N ASN A 222 -3.14 -16.67 6.51
CA ASN A 222 -3.47 -17.12 5.17
C ASN A 222 -2.54 -18.27 4.76
N ARG A 223 -3.07 -19.40 4.32
CA ARG A 223 -2.28 -20.57 3.91
C ARG A 223 -1.37 -20.30 2.71
N HIS A 224 -1.69 -19.30 1.90
CA HIS A 224 -0.96 -18.90 0.69
C HIS A 224 -0.15 -17.61 0.87
N PHE A 225 0.35 -17.35 2.06
CA PHE A 225 1.13 -16.13 2.37
C PHE A 225 2.54 -16.15 1.75
N ASN A 226 2.63 -16.06 0.46
CA ASN A 226 3.90 -15.76 -0.21
C ASN A 226 3.83 -14.38 -0.89
N SER A 227 5.00 -13.81 -1.20
CA SER A 227 5.09 -12.44 -1.74
C SER A 227 4.42 -12.28 -3.11
N SER A 228 4.27 -13.37 -3.86
CA SER A 228 3.72 -13.37 -5.23
C SER A 228 2.25 -13.82 -5.31
N SER A 229 1.68 -14.33 -4.21
CA SER A 229 0.28 -14.81 -4.22
C SER A 229 -0.70 -13.66 -4.01
N MET A 230 -1.67 -13.55 -4.91
CA MET A 230 -2.85 -12.68 -4.74
C MET A 230 -4.09 -13.45 -4.27
N LEU A 231 -4.13 -14.77 -4.50
CA LEU A 231 -5.35 -15.59 -4.33
C LEU A 231 -5.88 -15.64 -2.90
N GLY A 232 -5.07 -15.27 -1.93
CA GLY A 232 -5.52 -15.22 -0.53
C GLY A 232 -5.85 -13.83 -0.03
N LEU A 233 -5.55 -12.77 -0.80
CA LEU A 233 -5.72 -11.39 -0.33
C LEU A 233 -7.17 -11.02 -0.03
N TYR A 234 -8.14 -11.63 -0.72
CA TYR A 234 -9.57 -11.33 -0.53
C TYR A 234 -10.10 -11.69 0.87
N THR A 235 -9.42 -12.56 1.62
CA THR A 235 -9.80 -12.92 2.99
C THR A 235 -8.99 -12.20 4.06
N VAL A 236 -7.99 -11.40 3.67
CA VAL A 236 -7.08 -10.72 4.59
C VAL A 236 -7.73 -9.47 5.15
N ASN A 237 -7.85 -9.40 6.47
CA ASN A 237 -8.26 -8.19 7.19
C ASN A 237 -7.22 -7.75 8.23
N ALA A 238 -6.06 -8.44 8.30
CA ALA A 238 -5.03 -8.17 9.28
C ALA A 238 -3.64 -8.64 8.86
N LEU A 239 -2.61 -8.03 9.46
CA LEU A 239 -1.21 -8.43 9.31
C LEU A 239 -0.62 -8.71 10.70
N ALA A 240 -0.23 -9.97 10.98
CA ALA A 240 0.48 -10.30 12.20
C ALA A 240 1.97 -9.97 12.06
N CYS A 241 2.52 -9.23 13.01
CA CYS A 241 3.93 -8.90 13.08
C CYS A 241 4.68 -9.94 13.91
N ILE A 242 5.50 -10.76 13.25
CA ILE A 242 6.42 -11.68 13.91
C ILE A 242 7.80 -11.01 13.94
N PRO A 243 8.31 -10.64 15.12
CA PRO A 243 9.59 -9.95 15.25
C PRO A 243 10.75 -10.75 14.69
N ARG A 244 11.78 -10.07 14.19
CA ARG A 244 13.03 -10.70 13.77
C ARG A 244 13.60 -11.59 14.87
N GLY A 245 14.20 -12.71 14.48
CA GLY A 245 14.77 -13.69 15.40
C GLY A 245 13.79 -14.75 15.90
N ILE A 246 12.50 -14.55 15.78
CA ILE A 246 11.48 -15.58 16.05
C ILE A 246 11.29 -16.41 14.78
N HIS A 247 11.67 -17.68 14.82
CA HIS A 247 11.66 -18.59 13.67
C HIS A 247 10.50 -19.57 13.68
N GLU A 248 9.91 -19.78 14.86
CA GLU A 248 8.84 -20.72 15.11
C GLU A 248 7.69 -20.00 15.82
N VAL A 249 6.49 -20.19 15.35
CA VAL A 249 5.26 -19.68 15.92
C VAL A 249 4.32 -20.86 16.09
N HIS A 250 3.73 -21.03 17.27
CA HIS A 250 2.83 -22.11 17.58
C HIS A 250 1.42 -21.58 17.90
N PRO A 251 0.38 -22.39 17.71
CA PRO A 251 -0.96 -22.07 18.21
C PRO A 251 -0.93 -21.77 19.72
N GLY A 252 -1.51 -20.64 20.11
CA GLY A 252 -1.46 -20.14 21.48
C GLY A 252 -0.46 -19.01 21.72
N ASP A 253 0.56 -18.86 20.89
CA ASP A 253 1.46 -17.69 20.93
C ASP A 253 0.69 -16.39 20.70
N THR A 254 1.19 -15.29 21.26
CA THR A 254 0.56 -13.98 21.12
C THR A 254 1.49 -12.99 20.43
N PHE A 255 0.96 -12.36 19.37
CA PHE A 255 1.68 -11.32 18.62
C PHE A 255 0.82 -10.08 18.37
N ASN A 256 1.50 -8.98 18.09
CA ASN A 256 0.85 -7.76 17.62
C ASN A 256 0.33 -7.94 16.19
N VAL A 257 -0.92 -7.58 16.00
CA VAL A 257 -1.64 -7.71 14.73
C VAL A 257 -2.19 -6.36 14.32
N TYR A 258 -1.85 -5.91 13.13
CA TYR A 258 -2.32 -4.69 12.51
C TYR A 258 -3.67 -4.96 11.86
N LEU A 259 -4.71 -4.27 12.31
CA LEU A 259 -6.06 -4.39 11.74
C LEU A 259 -6.17 -3.50 10.51
N LEU A 260 -6.50 -4.10 9.38
CA LEU A 260 -6.68 -3.37 8.12
C LEU A 260 -8.11 -2.84 8.03
N ASP A 261 -8.29 -1.69 7.36
CA ASP A 261 -9.62 -1.09 7.12
C ASP A 261 -10.40 -1.85 6.02
N LEU A 262 -10.20 -3.14 5.94
CA LEU A 262 -10.89 -3.99 4.98
C LEU A 262 -12.11 -4.60 5.67
N LEU A 263 -13.25 -4.56 5.00
CA LEU A 263 -14.42 -5.30 5.45
C LEU A 263 -14.05 -6.78 5.53
N PRO A 264 -14.38 -7.47 6.64
CA PRO A 264 -14.16 -8.91 6.71
C PRO A 264 -14.91 -9.57 5.55
N ALA A 265 -14.19 -10.33 4.73
CA ALA A 265 -14.86 -11.25 3.82
C ALA A 265 -15.71 -12.21 4.66
N VAL A 266 -16.98 -12.29 4.34
CA VAL A 266 -18.01 -13.10 5.00
C VAL A 266 -17.61 -14.59 4.96
#